data_db7a80ad2c5f37efc8bfcb406c2acafe
#
_entry.id   db7a80ad2c5f37efc8bfcb406c2acafe
#
_cell.length_a   1.000
_cell.length_b   1.000
_cell.length_c   1.000
_cell.angle_alpha   90.00
_cell.angle_beta   90.00
_cell.angle_gamma   90.00
#
_symmetry.space_group_name_H-M   'P 1'
#
loop_
_entity.id
_entity.type
_entity.pdbx_description
1 polymer ?
#
loop_
_entity_poly.entity_id
_entity_poly.type
_entity_poly.pdbx_seq_one_letter_code
_entity_poly.pdbx_strand_id
1 'polypeptide(L)'
;MWMAAGFTMLEAGLVQKKDVSEIVTKNLGLYSIACIMYLVCGFILMYPGGAIIDGILPSIGTSLGLSTSLPNEDIGIPYGMDYSQQADFFFQVVFVATAMSIVSGAVAGRMKLLPFFMFAIILTGFIYPIQGYWNWGGGWLSAGGYSDYAGSGTVHLCGAAAALAVVTVL
;
A
#
# COMPACT_ATOMS: atom_id res chain seq x y z
N MET A 1 0.30 -10.33 -7.06
CA MET A 1 1.05 -10.17 -8.32
C MET A 1 0.17 -10.33 -9.56
N TRP A 2 -0.54 -11.43 -9.74
CA TRP A 2 -1.40 -11.64 -10.92
C TRP A 2 -2.50 -10.58 -11.08
N MET A 3 -3.01 -10.05 -9.97
CA MET A 3 -3.99 -8.97 -9.98
C MET A 3 -3.39 -7.68 -10.56
N ALA A 4 -2.14 -7.33 -10.26
CA ALA A 4 -1.49 -6.16 -10.84
C ALA A 4 -1.37 -6.27 -12.38
N ALA A 5 -1.06 -7.45 -12.89
CA ALA A 5 -1.10 -7.72 -14.33
C ALA A 5 -2.52 -7.59 -14.90
N GLY A 6 -3.53 -8.10 -14.17
CA GLY A 6 -4.93 -7.96 -14.55
C GLY A 6 -5.40 -6.49 -14.60
N PHE A 7 -5.01 -5.67 -13.62
CA PHE A 7 -5.28 -4.22 -13.64
C PHE A 7 -4.62 -3.54 -14.83
N THR A 8 -3.35 -3.84 -15.11
CA THR A 8 -2.67 -3.29 -16.28
C THR A 8 -3.40 -3.61 -17.57
N MET A 9 -3.83 -4.86 -17.75
CA MET A 9 -4.58 -5.28 -18.94
C MET A 9 -5.96 -4.61 -19.02
N LEU A 10 -6.66 -4.53 -17.89
CA LEU A 10 -7.97 -3.87 -17.83
C LEU A 10 -7.86 -2.38 -18.18
N GLU A 11 -6.95 -1.65 -17.55
CA GLU A 11 -6.74 -0.23 -17.82
C GLU A 11 -6.30 0.01 -19.27
N ALA A 12 -5.36 -0.79 -19.78
CA ALA A 12 -4.89 -0.69 -21.16
C ALA A 12 -6.02 -0.93 -22.18
N GLY A 13 -7.00 -1.78 -21.82
CA GLY A 13 -8.18 -2.04 -22.66
C GLY A 13 -9.25 -0.95 -22.61
N LEU A 14 -9.26 -0.12 -21.56
CA LEU A 14 -10.28 0.92 -21.34
C LEU A 14 -9.85 2.31 -21.82
N VAL A 15 -8.56 2.54 -22.04
CA VAL A 15 -8.05 3.84 -22.52
C VAL A 15 -7.95 3.92 -24.02
N GLN A 16 -7.73 5.12 -24.54
CA GLN A 16 -7.47 5.32 -25.98
C GLN A 16 -6.15 4.65 -26.38
N LYS A 17 -6.09 4.12 -27.59
CA LYS A 17 -4.91 3.40 -28.11
C LYS A 17 -3.59 4.17 -27.94
N LYS A 18 -3.63 5.51 -28.06
CA LYS A 18 -2.45 6.38 -27.87
C LYS A 18 -1.92 6.39 -26.44
N ASP A 19 -2.79 6.13 -25.46
CA ASP A 19 -2.48 6.24 -24.01
C ASP A 19 -2.05 4.89 -23.40
N VAL A 20 -2.17 3.78 -24.15
CA VAL A 20 -1.84 2.43 -23.69
C VAL A 20 -0.39 2.34 -23.19
N SER A 21 0.56 2.93 -23.91
CA SER A 21 1.98 2.92 -23.51
C SER A 21 2.19 3.64 -22.18
N GLU A 22 1.50 4.76 -21.96
CA GLU A 22 1.56 5.49 -20.69
C GLU A 22 0.98 4.66 -19.54
N ILE A 23 -0.15 4.00 -19.76
CA ILE A 23 -0.78 3.14 -18.75
C ILE A 23 0.12 1.97 -18.36
N VAL A 24 0.73 1.29 -19.31
CA VAL A 24 1.69 0.20 -19.02
C VAL A 24 2.87 0.73 -18.21
N THR A 25 3.42 1.89 -18.58
CA THR A 25 4.52 2.54 -17.84
C THR A 25 4.09 2.93 -16.42
N LYS A 26 2.89 3.50 -16.25
CA LYS A 26 2.33 3.82 -14.93
C LYS A 26 2.21 2.59 -14.04
N ASN A 27 1.65 1.51 -14.55
CA ASN A 27 1.45 0.29 -13.78
C ASN A 27 2.76 -0.38 -13.37
N LEU A 28 3.75 -0.45 -14.28
CA LEU A 28 5.07 -0.95 -13.95
C LEU A 28 5.79 -0.07 -12.91
N GLY A 29 5.72 1.25 -13.11
CA GLY A 29 6.33 2.22 -12.21
C GLY A 29 5.69 2.23 -10.82
N LEU A 30 4.36 2.24 -10.73
CA LEU A 30 3.66 2.21 -9.43
C LEU A 30 3.99 0.95 -8.63
N TYR A 31 4.05 -0.21 -9.29
CA TYR A 31 4.38 -1.46 -8.63
C TYR A 31 5.80 -1.44 -8.06
N SER A 32 6.77 -0.96 -8.84
CA SER A 32 8.15 -0.80 -8.41
C SER A 32 8.28 0.19 -7.25
N ILE A 33 7.60 1.34 -7.34
CA ILE A 33 7.56 2.35 -6.27
C ILE A 33 6.95 1.77 -4.99
N ALA A 34 5.82 1.05 -5.10
CA ALA A 34 5.18 0.43 -3.96
C ALA A 34 6.12 -0.57 -3.25
N CYS A 35 6.82 -1.42 -4.01
CA CYS A 35 7.79 -2.34 -3.45
C CYS A 35 8.91 -1.62 -2.70
N ILE A 36 9.50 -0.58 -3.29
CA ILE A 36 10.59 0.19 -2.69
C ILE A 36 10.11 0.95 -1.46
N MET A 37 9.01 1.69 -1.57
CA MET A 37 8.51 2.51 -0.46
C MET A 37 8.03 1.66 0.71
N TYR A 38 7.39 0.54 0.44
CA TYR A 38 6.98 -0.38 1.49
C TYR A 38 8.17 -1.03 2.18
N LEU A 39 9.23 -1.37 1.43
CA LEU A 39 10.48 -1.89 2.00
C LEU A 39 11.21 -0.84 2.86
N VAL A 40 11.28 0.41 2.40
CA VAL A 40 12.04 1.48 3.08
C VAL A 40 11.37 1.95 4.35
N CYS A 41 10.05 2.17 4.34
CA CYS A 41 9.34 2.74 5.48
C CYS A 41 7.96 2.13 5.74
N GLY A 42 7.26 1.64 4.72
CA GLY A 42 5.86 1.24 4.84
C GLY A 42 5.65 0.05 5.78
N PHE A 43 6.49 -0.97 5.71
CA PHE A 43 6.35 -2.16 6.55
C PHE A 43 6.49 -1.84 8.04
N ILE A 44 7.45 -0.99 8.41
CA ILE A 44 7.66 -0.55 9.80
C ILE A 44 6.49 0.31 10.30
N LEU A 45 5.95 1.17 9.43
CA LEU A 45 4.78 1.98 9.78
C LEU A 45 3.52 1.14 9.96
N MET A 46 3.37 0.08 9.19
CA MET A 46 2.20 -0.81 9.30
C MET A 46 2.27 -1.75 10.49
N TYR A 47 3.48 -2.22 10.83
CA TYR A 47 3.75 -3.10 11.96
C TYR A 47 4.78 -2.48 12.91
N PRO A 48 4.43 -1.38 13.60
CA PRO A 48 5.38 -0.65 14.44
C PRO A 48 5.65 -1.40 15.74
N GLY A 49 6.89 -1.31 16.25
CA GLY A 49 7.23 -1.74 17.59
C GLY A 49 6.72 -0.81 18.71
N GLY A 50 5.98 0.24 18.37
CA GLY A 50 5.39 1.22 19.28
C GLY A 50 4.56 2.25 18.52
N ALA A 51 3.92 3.17 19.23
CA ALA A 51 3.10 4.22 18.63
C ALA A 51 3.45 5.60 19.20
N ILE A 52 3.35 6.65 18.36
CA ILE A 52 3.43 8.05 18.82
C ILE A 52 2.10 8.43 19.49
N ILE A 53 0.99 8.03 18.84
CA ILE A 53 -0.36 8.12 19.41
C ILE A 53 -0.93 6.72 19.33
N ASP A 54 -1.18 6.15 20.48
CA ASP A 54 -1.59 4.74 20.60
C ASP A 54 -2.81 4.45 19.73
N GLY A 55 -2.70 3.39 18.95
CA GLY A 55 -3.74 2.96 18.01
C GLY A 55 -3.93 3.83 16.76
N ILE A 56 -3.44 5.06 16.71
CA ILE A 56 -3.72 6.02 15.62
C ILE A 56 -2.49 6.30 14.77
N LEU A 57 -1.37 6.68 15.39
CA LEU A 57 -0.16 7.07 14.68
C LEU A 57 1.00 6.16 15.09
N PRO A 58 1.50 5.32 14.19
CA PRO A 58 2.62 4.44 14.46
C PRO A 58 3.91 5.25 14.74
N SER A 59 4.82 4.71 15.54
CA SER A 59 6.15 5.29 15.68
C SER A 59 6.96 4.99 14.43
N ILE A 60 7.68 5.99 13.95
CA ILE A 60 8.73 5.79 12.96
C ILE A 60 9.89 5.19 13.74
N GLY A 61 10.06 3.87 13.69
CA GLY A 61 11.16 3.19 14.35
C GLY A 61 12.51 3.75 13.88
N THR A 62 13.52 3.63 14.70
CA THR A 62 14.89 4.10 14.43
C THR A 62 15.61 3.33 13.33
N SER A 63 15.09 2.21 12.90
CA SER A 63 15.59 1.40 11.78
C SER A 63 14.69 1.59 10.56
N LEU A 64 15.14 2.38 9.61
CA LEU A 64 14.64 2.30 8.23
C LEU A 64 14.73 0.84 7.78
N GLY A 65 13.66 0.26 7.26
CA GLY A 65 13.39 -1.15 6.97
C GLY A 65 14.39 -2.02 6.23
N LEU A 66 15.67 -1.65 6.25
CA LEU A 66 16.80 -2.40 5.71
C LEU A 66 17.53 -3.26 6.75
N SER A 67 16.95 -3.46 7.93
CA SER A 67 17.51 -4.42 8.87
C SER A 67 17.36 -5.82 8.29
N THR A 68 18.46 -6.33 7.75
CA THR A 68 18.59 -7.72 7.27
C THR A 68 18.53 -8.75 8.40
N SER A 69 18.59 -8.30 9.63
CA SER A 69 18.28 -9.05 10.84
C SER A 69 16.87 -8.67 11.29
N LEU A 70 15.87 -9.17 10.60
CA LEU A 70 14.53 -9.21 11.16
C LEU A 70 14.57 -10.32 12.23
N PRO A 71 14.57 -9.99 13.52
CA PRO A 71 14.51 -11.02 14.55
C PRO A 71 13.18 -11.75 14.37
N ASN A 72 13.26 -13.05 14.22
CA ASN A 72 12.09 -13.92 14.06
C ASN A 72 11.16 -13.93 15.29
N GLU A 73 11.47 -13.17 16.34
CA GLU A 73 10.82 -13.38 17.64
C GLU A 73 10.19 -12.14 18.27
N ASP A 74 10.48 -10.90 17.85
CA ASP A 74 10.08 -9.72 18.64
C ASP A 74 9.26 -8.64 17.94
N ILE A 75 8.95 -8.77 16.67
CA ILE A 75 7.89 -7.94 16.12
C ILE A 75 6.60 -8.72 16.28
N GLY A 76 5.89 -8.41 17.36
CA GLY A 76 4.63 -9.02 17.70
C GLY A 76 3.65 -8.91 16.55
N ILE A 77 3.67 -9.92 15.67
CA ILE A 77 2.53 -10.18 14.82
C ILE A 77 1.42 -10.59 15.78
N PRO A 78 0.34 -9.79 15.93
CA PRO A 78 -0.61 -9.95 17.04
C PRO A 78 -1.38 -11.26 17.06
N TYR A 79 -1.15 -12.14 16.12
CA TYR A 79 -1.96 -13.34 15.92
C TYR A 79 -1.10 -14.53 15.53
N GLY A 80 -0.35 -15.14 16.42
CA GLY A 80 0.19 -16.50 16.31
C GLY A 80 0.27 -17.09 14.88
N MET A 81 0.82 -16.34 13.92
CA MET A 81 0.84 -16.77 12.54
C MET A 81 2.08 -17.62 12.31
N ASP A 82 1.89 -18.85 11.83
CA ASP A 82 2.94 -19.83 11.57
C ASP A 82 3.79 -19.52 10.29
N TYR A 83 3.95 -18.24 9.92
CA TYR A 83 4.74 -17.86 8.74
C TYR A 83 5.78 -16.77 9.04
N SER A 84 6.84 -16.75 8.24
CA SER A 84 7.94 -15.81 8.42
C SER A 84 7.53 -14.38 8.08
N GLN A 85 8.19 -13.41 8.72
CA GLN A 85 7.99 -11.99 8.46
C GLN A 85 8.28 -11.61 6.99
N GLN A 86 9.22 -12.29 6.35
CA GLN A 86 9.52 -12.09 4.93
C GLN A 86 8.35 -12.54 4.05
N ALA A 87 7.66 -13.60 4.44
CA ALA A 87 6.45 -14.05 3.74
C ALA A 87 5.32 -13.04 3.92
N ASP A 88 5.15 -12.49 5.13
CA ASP A 88 4.17 -11.44 5.38
C ASP A 88 4.50 -10.16 4.60
N PHE A 89 5.75 -9.70 4.62
CA PHE A 89 6.19 -8.57 3.82
C PHE A 89 5.82 -8.75 2.34
N PHE A 90 6.15 -9.91 1.76
CA PHE A 90 5.85 -10.21 0.37
C PHE A 90 4.34 -10.26 0.09
N PHE A 91 3.58 -10.79 1.03
CA PHE A 91 2.13 -10.83 0.95
C PHE A 91 1.53 -9.43 1.01
N GLN A 92 1.97 -8.60 1.94
CA GLN A 92 1.44 -7.26 2.16
C GLN A 92 1.83 -6.26 1.06
N VAL A 93 3.04 -6.33 0.52
CA VAL A 93 3.49 -5.38 -0.51
C VAL A 93 2.62 -5.39 -1.77
N VAL A 94 2.04 -6.53 -2.11
CA VAL A 94 1.15 -6.62 -3.27
C VAL A 94 -0.19 -5.89 -3.04
N PHE A 95 -0.64 -5.80 -1.79
CA PHE A 95 -1.84 -5.01 -1.42
C PHE A 95 -1.57 -3.51 -1.42
N VAL A 96 -0.37 -3.10 -1.01
CA VAL A 96 0.09 -1.70 -1.14
C VAL A 96 0.04 -1.27 -2.61
N ALA A 97 0.60 -2.08 -3.50
CA ALA A 97 0.55 -1.83 -4.93
C ALA A 97 -0.90 -1.84 -5.47
N THR A 98 -1.76 -2.69 -4.92
CA THR A 98 -3.18 -2.77 -5.29
C THR A 98 -3.91 -1.46 -5.00
N ALA A 99 -3.76 -0.89 -3.82
CA ALA A 99 -4.39 0.38 -3.46
C ALA A 99 -4.01 1.48 -4.46
N MET A 100 -2.74 1.54 -4.86
CA MET A 100 -2.28 2.50 -5.88
C MET A 100 -2.78 2.16 -7.30
N SER A 101 -2.97 0.88 -7.63
CA SER A 101 -3.55 0.48 -8.91
C SER A 101 -5.00 0.96 -9.07
N ILE A 102 -5.78 0.99 -7.99
CA ILE A 102 -7.14 1.56 -8.01
C ILE A 102 -7.09 3.05 -8.38
N VAL A 103 -6.14 3.79 -7.82
CA VAL A 103 -5.93 5.20 -8.19
C VAL A 103 -5.52 5.34 -9.66
N SER A 104 -4.63 4.47 -10.15
CA SER A 104 -4.18 4.47 -11.55
C SER A 104 -5.35 4.43 -12.52
N GLY A 105 -6.30 3.52 -12.30
CA GLY A 105 -7.51 3.40 -13.12
C GLY A 105 -8.38 4.66 -13.11
N ALA A 106 -8.54 5.29 -11.94
CA ALA A 106 -9.37 6.49 -11.80
C ALA A 106 -8.78 7.72 -12.53
N VAL A 107 -7.47 7.81 -12.64
CA VAL A 107 -6.76 8.95 -13.27
C VAL A 107 -6.18 8.62 -14.65
N ALA A 108 -6.56 7.49 -15.22
CA ALA A 108 -6.09 7.04 -16.53
C ALA A 108 -6.39 8.09 -17.61
N GLY A 109 -5.36 8.45 -18.38
CA GLY A 109 -5.46 9.48 -19.44
C GLY A 109 -5.69 10.92 -18.96
N ARG A 110 -5.69 11.19 -17.65
CA ARG A 110 -5.96 12.53 -17.08
C ARG A 110 -4.76 13.11 -16.32
N MET A 111 -3.98 12.27 -15.66
CA MET A 111 -2.86 12.69 -14.80
C MET A 111 -1.52 12.42 -15.48
N LYS A 112 -0.64 13.41 -15.49
CA LYS A 112 0.73 13.26 -16.01
C LYS A 112 1.53 12.26 -15.18
N LEU A 113 2.51 11.61 -15.82
CA LEU A 113 3.30 10.52 -15.23
C LEU A 113 4.06 10.92 -13.95
N LEU A 114 4.74 12.07 -13.96
CA LEU A 114 5.54 12.50 -12.81
C LEU A 114 4.70 12.81 -11.56
N PRO A 115 3.64 13.63 -11.61
CA PRO A 115 2.74 13.81 -10.46
C PRO A 115 2.14 12.51 -9.97
N PHE A 116 1.82 11.57 -10.86
CA PHE A 116 1.32 10.25 -10.50
C PHE A 116 2.34 9.47 -9.65
N PHE A 117 3.62 9.45 -10.06
CA PHE A 117 4.66 8.77 -9.29
C PHE A 117 4.95 9.45 -7.95
N MET A 118 4.90 10.76 -7.88
CA MET A 118 5.02 11.49 -6.61
C MET A 118 3.88 11.12 -5.66
N PHE A 119 2.66 11.04 -6.16
CA PHE A 119 1.51 10.59 -5.37
C PHE A 119 1.67 9.12 -4.94
N ALA A 120 2.18 8.26 -5.83
CA ALA A 120 2.45 6.86 -5.51
C ALA A 120 3.43 6.71 -4.33
N ILE A 121 4.51 7.50 -4.30
CA ILE A 121 5.47 7.51 -3.18
C ILE A 121 4.77 7.83 -1.85
N ILE A 122 3.92 8.87 -1.84
CA ILE A 122 3.22 9.30 -0.63
C ILE A 122 2.18 8.27 -0.19
N LEU A 123 1.37 7.78 -1.13
CA LEU A 123 0.33 6.81 -0.82
C LEU A 123 0.92 5.50 -0.31
N THR A 124 1.89 4.94 -1.02
CA THR A 124 2.43 3.60 -0.72
C THR A 124 3.44 3.58 0.42
N GLY A 125 4.14 4.69 0.66
CA GLY A 125 5.12 4.81 1.74
C GLY A 125 4.52 5.23 3.07
N PHE A 126 3.45 6.02 3.08
CA PHE A 126 2.94 6.65 4.30
C PHE A 126 1.44 6.43 4.51
N ILE A 127 0.58 6.89 3.60
CA ILE A 127 -0.87 6.92 3.83
C ILE A 127 -1.41 5.49 4.00
N TYR A 128 -1.12 4.61 3.06
CA TYR A 128 -1.58 3.23 3.11
C TYR A 128 -1.04 2.47 4.34
N PRO A 129 0.27 2.52 4.66
CA PRO A 129 0.80 1.83 5.83
C PRO A 129 0.22 2.32 7.15
N ILE A 130 0.03 3.63 7.32
CA ILE A 130 -0.59 4.18 8.54
C ILE A 130 -2.05 3.72 8.66
N GLN A 131 -2.79 3.73 7.58
CA GLN A 131 -4.16 3.24 7.56
C GLN A 131 -4.21 1.71 7.74
N GLY A 132 -3.27 0.97 7.17
CA GLY A 132 -3.11 -0.46 7.39
C GLY A 132 -2.80 -0.82 8.83
N TYR A 133 -2.02 0.00 9.53
CA TYR A 133 -1.77 -0.12 10.96
C TYR A 133 -3.08 -0.10 11.78
N TRP A 134 -4.04 0.74 11.44
CA TRP A 134 -5.30 0.84 12.19
C TRP A 134 -6.07 -0.48 12.29
N ASN A 135 -5.98 -1.32 11.28
CA ASN A 135 -6.65 -2.62 11.24
C ASN A 135 -5.67 -3.79 11.42
N TRP A 136 -4.79 -4.02 10.45
CA TRP A 136 -3.92 -5.19 10.43
C TRP A 136 -2.70 -5.07 11.34
N GLY A 137 -2.26 -3.85 11.63
CA GLY A 137 -1.14 -3.58 12.55
C GLY A 137 -1.53 -3.48 14.02
N GLY A 138 -2.78 -3.81 14.39
CA GLY A 138 -3.24 -3.80 15.79
C GLY A 138 -3.66 -2.42 16.32
N GLY A 139 -3.95 -1.45 15.44
CA GLY A 139 -4.39 -0.11 15.82
C GLY A 139 -5.86 -0.05 16.31
N TRP A 140 -6.42 1.17 16.34
CA TRP A 140 -7.71 1.46 16.97
C TRP A 140 -8.91 0.74 16.34
N LEU A 141 -8.89 0.47 15.02
CA LEU A 141 -9.94 -0.30 14.37
C LEU A 141 -9.95 -1.76 14.82
N SER A 142 -8.76 -2.36 14.88
CA SER A 142 -8.57 -3.72 15.40
C SER A 142 -9.03 -3.82 16.86
N ALA A 143 -8.61 -2.88 17.70
CA ALA A 143 -9.01 -2.80 19.10
C ALA A 143 -10.53 -2.61 19.26
N GLY A 144 -11.18 -1.92 18.31
CA GLY A 144 -12.62 -1.76 18.23
C GLY A 144 -13.38 -2.99 17.69
N GLY A 145 -12.67 -4.07 17.36
CA GLY A 145 -13.29 -5.31 16.85
C GLY A 145 -13.57 -5.30 15.33
N TYR A 146 -13.08 -4.32 14.59
CA TYR A 146 -13.18 -4.33 13.14
C TYR A 146 -12.31 -5.43 12.55
N SER A 147 -12.88 -6.26 11.70
CA SER A 147 -12.19 -7.34 11.01
C SER A 147 -12.37 -7.20 9.50
N ASP A 148 -11.26 -7.07 8.79
CA ASP A 148 -11.21 -7.02 7.34
C ASP A 148 -10.29 -8.11 6.80
N TYR A 149 -10.86 -9.27 6.53
CA TYR A 149 -10.10 -10.42 6.04
C TYR A 149 -9.57 -10.22 4.62
N ALA A 150 -10.42 -9.72 3.74
CA ALA A 150 -10.11 -9.63 2.30
C ALA A 150 -9.50 -8.28 1.87
N GLY A 151 -9.41 -7.29 2.75
CA GLY A 151 -8.91 -5.97 2.42
C GLY A 151 -9.94 -5.03 1.76
N SER A 152 -11.23 -5.31 1.93
CA SER A 152 -12.29 -4.44 1.36
C SER A 152 -12.20 -3.00 1.87
N GLY A 153 -11.98 -2.83 3.16
CA GLY A 153 -11.74 -1.53 3.79
C GLY A 153 -10.28 -1.12 3.69
N THR A 154 -9.39 -1.98 4.13
CA THR A 154 -7.96 -1.65 4.24
C THR A 154 -7.31 -1.38 2.88
N VAL A 155 -7.65 -2.14 1.84
CA VAL A 155 -7.04 -1.99 0.51
C VAL A 155 -7.94 -1.20 -0.43
N HIS A 156 -9.15 -1.72 -0.68
CA HIS A 156 -10.00 -1.18 -1.74
C HIS A 156 -10.62 0.15 -1.39
N LEU A 157 -11.12 0.33 -0.17
CA LEU A 157 -11.67 1.63 0.27
C LEU A 157 -10.56 2.68 0.38
N CYS A 158 -9.37 2.32 0.85
CA CYS A 158 -8.22 3.22 0.87
C CYS A 158 -7.88 3.71 -0.54
N GLY A 159 -7.74 2.79 -1.49
CA GLY A 159 -7.51 3.13 -2.90
C GLY A 159 -8.61 3.97 -3.50
N ALA A 160 -9.88 3.66 -3.22
CA ALA A 160 -11.03 4.42 -3.71
C ALA A 160 -11.11 5.83 -3.11
N ALA A 161 -10.85 5.99 -1.82
CA ALA A 161 -10.81 7.29 -1.16
C ALA A 161 -9.67 8.17 -1.71
N ALA A 162 -8.50 7.58 -1.91
CA ALA A 162 -7.37 8.25 -2.54
C ALA A 162 -7.68 8.65 -3.98
N ALA A 163 -8.32 7.78 -4.76
CA ALA A 163 -8.78 8.05 -6.11
C ALA A 163 -9.80 9.21 -6.15
N LEU A 164 -10.78 9.20 -5.24
CA LEU A 164 -11.76 10.28 -5.12
C LEU A 164 -11.07 11.62 -4.83
N ALA A 165 -10.14 11.64 -3.88
CA ALA A 165 -9.40 12.86 -3.54
C ALA A 165 -8.62 13.42 -4.73
N VAL A 166 -7.92 12.56 -5.47
CA VAL A 166 -7.17 12.99 -6.66
C VAL A 166 -8.08 13.46 -7.77
N VAL A 167 -9.15 12.75 -8.07
CA VAL A 167 -10.09 13.12 -9.15
C VAL A 167 -10.82 14.44 -8.87
N THR A 168 -11.06 14.77 -7.59
CA THR A 168 -11.67 16.06 -7.22
C THR A 168 -10.75 17.26 -7.41
N VAL A 169 -9.44 17.03 -7.49
CA VAL A 169 -8.42 18.08 -7.68
C VAL A 169 -8.01 18.22 -9.15
N LEU A 170 -8.16 17.16 -9.94
CA LEU A 170 -7.84 17.15 -11.38
C LEU A 170 -8.93 17.82 -12.22
#